data_7d43aa6ce38f48d23f4913078ecc8be2
#
_entry.id   7d43aa6ce38f48d23f4913078ecc8be2
#
_cell.length_a   1.000
_cell.length_b   1.000
_cell.length_c   1.000
_cell.angle_alpha   90.00
_cell.angle_beta   90.00
_cell.angle_gamma   90.00
#
_symmetry.space_group_name_H-M   'P 1'
#
loop_
_entity.id
_entity.type
_entity.pdbx_description
1 polymer ?
#
loop_
_entity_poly.entity_id
_entity_poly.type
_entity_poly.pdbx_seq_one_letter_code
_entity_poly.pdbx_strand_id
1 'polypeptide(L)'
;MIKPEDRFYSEGQGYFGPRERPTTETHCNVWHWDQLRLIKVKGTARLFPPDEDIENSILAQFADYLSPEVRAITVDDDGLLTGVSTDPKEDDTFFIGYIPFSLCQSFADCSTIYFSQLQELDRLGPGVDLSAYDGQRVAFKFNPLGMSRRLQMSWKEINMLSKLPPHPNIVPFDRVVLEDVESRVIGFTTKYIPGGTLADADPKMPFRFEWLQQLTQVVDFLNLELGIMHQDIAPRNLLVDPETDKILLFDFDWAANGKDYLLDDRDDVSGVAFTLYEIITNDTHFTSIPHWERTIDMVQTIEWTCHRELDSDVSKFRKFLNEWIATRTDRAMERYLNAPKRLTWPDLPTPPDYSVPFEMGWTKEGETVWRTGARMRRTALRKGQYCFKWQRPPQSRLLEKAKKNSVAED
;
A
#
# COMPACT_ATOMS: atom_id res chain seq x y z
N MET A 1 -4.55 -4.38 12.34
CA MET A 1 -3.79 -3.45 13.24
C MET A 1 -2.40 -3.25 12.66
N ILE A 2 -1.93 -2.02 12.48
CA ILE A 2 -0.53 -1.75 12.07
C ILE A 2 0.37 -2.24 13.20
N LYS A 3 1.35 -3.06 12.89
CA LYS A 3 2.33 -3.52 13.86
C LYS A 3 3.17 -2.33 14.37
N PRO A 4 3.64 -2.34 15.62
CA PRO A 4 4.44 -1.24 16.16
C PRO A 4 5.66 -0.89 15.30
N GLU A 5 6.31 -1.88 14.70
CA GLU A 5 7.45 -1.73 13.79
C GLU A 5 7.07 -1.05 12.47
N ASP A 6 5.81 -1.18 12.00
CA ASP A 6 5.31 -0.60 10.76
C ASP A 6 4.72 0.82 10.95
N ARG A 7 4.71 1.35 12.18
CA ARG A 7 4.18 2.70 12.47
C ARG A 7 5.08 3.82 11.97
N PHE A 8 6.36 3.54 11.79
CA PHE A 8 7.37 4.51 11.40
C PHE A 8 8.12 4.01 10.18
N TYR A 9 8.43 4.93 9.29
CA TYR A 9 9.21 4.63 8.09
C TYR A 9 10.26 5.72 7.89
N SER A 10 11.53 5.35 7.95
CA SER A 10 12.63 6.24 7.61
C SER A 10 12.69 6.48 6.11
N GLU A 11 12.76 7.74 5.69
CA GLU A 11 13.03 8.09 4.30
C GLU A 11 14.53 8.09 3.99
N GLY A 12 15.34 7.59 4.93
CA GLY A 12 16.78 7.60 4.87
C GLY A 12 17.38 8.97 5.23
N GLN A 13 18.67 9.01 5.35
CA GLN A 13 19.39 10.25 5.58
C GLN A 13 19.25 11.15 4.35
N GLY A 14 18.58 12.28 4.52
CA GLY A 14 18.50 13.30 3.48
C GLY A 14 19.83 13.99 3.27
N TYR A 15 20.80 13.30 2.69
CA TYR A 15 22.04 13.94 2.21
C TYR A 15 21.73 14.81 0.99
N PHE A 16 21.19 15.98 1.24
CA PHE A 16 21.11 17.06 0.28
C PHE A 16 22.22 18.09 0.54
N GLY A 17 23.46 17.70 0.24
CA GLY A 17 24.60 18.60 0.33
C GLY A 17 25.89 17.94 -0.17
N PRO A 18 26.90 18.73 -0.57
CA PRO A 18 28.19 18.17 -0.98
C PRO A 18 28.79 17.35 0.19
N ARG A 19 29.25 16.16 -0.13
CA ARG A 19 29.83 15.14 0.79
C ARG A 19 31.08 15.62 1.59
N GLU A 20 31.40 16.89 1.64
CA GLU A 20 32.72 17.37 2.07
C GLU A 20 32.82 17.88 3.50
N ARG A 21 31.74 17.83 4.32
CA ARG A 21 31.92 18.02 5.79
C ARG A 21 30.98 17.10 6.54
N PRO A 22 31.48 16.21 7.40
CA PRO A 22 30.66 15.64 8.44
C PRO A 22 30.27 16.80 9.38
N THR A 23 29.10 17.39 9.17
CA THR A 23 28.49 18.21 10.19
C THR A 23 28.30 17.30 11.40
N THR A 24 28.73 17.75 12.56
CA THR A 24 28.57 17.02 13.82
C THR A 24 27.09 16.71 14.09
N GLU A 25 26.19 17.45 13.45
CA GLU A 25 24.75 17.31 13.54
C GLU A 25 24.16 16.86 12.19
N THR A 26 23.29 15.88 12.24
CA THR A 26 22.53 15.37 11.09
C THR A 26 21.06 15.15 11.48
N HIS A 27 20.24 14.80 10.51
CA HIS A 27 18.84 14.45 10.79
C HIS A 27 18.36 13.40 9.81
N CYS A 28 17.40 12.60 10.27
CA CYS A 28 16.62 11.69 9.44
C CYS A 28 15.17 12.15 9.43
N ASN A 29 14.49 12.01 8.30
CA ASN A 29 13.06 12.23 8.20
C ASN A 29 12.33 10.91 8.40
N VAL A 30 11.46 10.86 9.41
CA VAL A 30 10.68 9.68 9.74
C VAL A 30 9.21 9.96 9.47
N TRP A 31 8.61 9.13 8.61
CA TRP A 31 7.19 9.14 8.37
C TRP A 31 6.46 8.47 9.54
N HIS A 32 5.54 9.21 10.14
CA HIS A 32 4.70 8.73 11.24
C HIS A 32 3.30 8.37 10.70
N TRP A 33 3.03 7.09 10.52
CA TRP A 33 1.77 6.60 9.93
C TRP A 33 0.53 6.93 10.74
N ASP A 34 0.61 6.96 12.06
CA ASP A 34 -0.52 7.33 12.90
C ASP A 34 -1.02 8.75 12.65
N GLN A 35 -0.11 9.67 12.36
CA GLN A 35 -0.42 11.09 12.21
C GLN A 35 -0.22 11.60 10.78
N LEU A 36 0.23 10.73 9.86
CA LEU A 36 0.45 11.03 8.44
C LEU A 36 1.29 12.30 8.22
N ARG A 37 2.42 12.35 8.88
CA ARG A 37 3.37 13.46 8.80
C ARG A 37 4.81 13.01 8.94
N LEU A 38 5.74 13.81 8.43
CA LEU A 38 7.16 13.66 8.70
C LEU A 38 7.53 14.34 10.01
N ILE A 39 8.38 13.68 10.77
CA ILE A 39 9.05 14.22 11.96
C ILE A 39 10.55 14.08 11.74
N LYS A 40 11.31 15.16 11.92
CA LYS A 40 12.76 15.10 11.89
C LYS A 40 13.28 14.57 13.21
N VAL A 41 14.13 13.57 13.15
CA VAL A 41 14.95 13.11 14.28
C VAL A 41 16.34 13.65 14.08
N LYS A 42 16.75 14.62 14.92
CA LYS A 42 18.05 15.29 14.89
C LYS A 42 18.99 14.68 15.91
N GLY A 43 20.23 14.49 15.55
CA GLY A 43 21.28 13.97 16.42
C GLY A 43 22.65 14.09 15.77
N THR A 44 23.63 13.41 16.33
CA THR A 44 24.96 13.34 15.71
C THR A 44 24.97 12.31 14.58
N ALA A 45 25.87 12.47 13.62
CA ALA A 45 26.06 11.50 12.53
C ALA A 45 26.45 10.10 13.05
N ARG A 46 27.00 10.01 14.27
CA ARG A 46 27.35 8.77 14.92
C ARG A 46 26.12 7.94 15.31
N LEU A 47 25.01 8.60 15.64
CA LEU A 47 23.78 7.94 16.08
C LEU A 47 23.04 7.26 14.91
N PHE A 48 23.24 7.71 13.67
CA PHE A 48 22.51 7.22 12.51
C PHE A 48 23.42 6.47 11.52
N PRO A 49 23.73 5.19 11.76
CA PRO A 49 24.50 4.39 10.82
C PRO A 49 23.72 4.21 9.50
N PRO A 50 24.40 4.14 8.34
CA PRO A 50 23.75 4.12 7.04
C PRO A 50 22.84 2.91 6.76
N ASP A 51 23.09 1.81 7.47
CA ASP A 51 22.46 0.51 7.20
C ASP A 51 21.37 0.12 8.24
N GLU A 52 21.05 1.04 9.17
CA GLU A 52 20.09 0.78 10.25
C GLU A 52 19.13 1.96 10.41
N ASP A 53 17.83 1.66 10.51
CA ASP A 53 16.76 2.66 10.73
C ASP A 53 16.55 2.94 12.23
N ILE A 54 17.62 3.31 12.95
CA ILE A 54 17.61 3.58 14.40
C ILE A 54 16.64 4.71 14.77
N GLU A 55 16.50 5.70 13.90
CA GLU A 55 15.60 6.83 14.08
C GLU A 55 14.13 6.41 14.25
N ASN A 56 13.70 5.30 13.64
CA ASN A 56 12.37 4.74 13.83
C ASN A 56 12.16 4.32 15.29
N SER A 57 13.14 3.60 15.84
CA SER A 57 13.14 3.14 17.24
C SER A 57 13.22 4.29 18.22
N ILE A 58 13.99 5.33 17.91
CA ILE A 58 14.09 6.56 18.73
C ILE A 58 12.73 7.26 18.74
N LEU A 59 12.13 7.53 17.56
CA LEU A 59 10.85 8.23 17.48
C LEU A 59 9.74 7.44 18.19
N ALA A 60 9.75 6.11 18.09
CA ALA A 60 8.76 5.25 18.73
C ALA A 60 8.66 5.44 20.25
N GLN A 61 9.78 5.78 20.91
CA GLN A 61 9.81 5.99 22.37
C GLN A 61 9.03 7.25 22.78
N PHE A 62 8.93 8.26 21.91
CA PHE A 62 8.38 9.57 22.23
C PHE A 62 7.08 9.90 21.52
N ALA A 63 6.78 9.23 20.41
CA ALA A 63 5.73 9.62 19.48
C ALA A 63 4.34 9.81 20.11
N ASP A 64 3.98 8.98 21.08
CA ASP A 64 2.66 9.04 21.75
C ASP A 64 2.54 10.24 22.70
N TYR A 65 3.63 10.87 23.06
CA TYR A 65 3.69 12.06 23.94
C TYR A 65 3.89 13.36 23.18
N LEU A 66 4.26 13.28 21.89
CA LEU A 66 4.49 14.48 21.07
C LEU A 66 3.17 15.12 20.65
N SER A 67 3.08 16.45 20.82
CA SER A 67 1.95 17.20 20.32
C SER A 67 1.92 17.18 18.77
N PRO A 68 0.72 17.33 18.14
CA PRO A 68 0.60 17.36 16.68
C PRO A 68 1.38 18.49 16.00
N GLU A 69 1.77 19.54 16.73
CA GLU A 69 2.55 20.68 16.22
C GLU A 69 4.05 20.40 16.16
N VAL A 70 4.56 19.37 16.84
CA VAL A 70 5.99 19.03 16.82
C VAL A 70 6.41 18.63 15.41
N ARG A 71 7.50 19.24 14.93
CA ARG A 71 8.07 19.01 13.58
C ARG A 71 9.43 18.33 13.64
N ALA A 72 10.15 18.54 14.74
CA ALA A 72 11.43 17.89 14.95
C ALA A 72 11.63 17.54 16.45
N ILE A 73 12.37 16.48 16.67
CA ILE A 73 12.95 16.15 17.98
C ILE A 73 14.48 16.20 17.85
N THR A 74 15.16 16.52 18.94
CA THR A 74 16.62 16.43 19.04
C THR A 74 16.95 15.44 20.14
N VAL A 75 17.90 14.56 19.87
CA VAL A 75 18.37 13.54 20.81
C VAL A 75 19.88 13.62 20.95
N ASP A 76 20.39 13.15 22.09
CA ASP A 76 21.81 12.98 22.33
C ASP A 76 22.35 11.64 21.74
N ASP A 77 23.63 11.34 21.99
CA ASP A 77 24.29 10.14 21.48
C ASP A 77 23.76 8.82 22.09
N ASP A 78 23.00 8.91 23.18
CA ASP A 78 22.32 7.78 23.82
C ASP A 78 20.84 7.65 23.36
N GLY A 79 20.40 8.51 22.44
CA GLY A 79 19.02 8.52 21.91
C GLY A 79 18.01 9.18 22.87
N LEU A 80 18.47 9.87 23.93
CA LEU A 80 17.60 10.54 24.88
C LEU A 80 17.14 11.92 24.35
N LEU A 81 15.86 12.24 24.55
CA LEU A 81 15.26 13.48 24.08
C LEU A 81 15.87 14.71 24.78
N THR A 82 16.49 15.60 24.02
CA THR A 82 17.09 16.85 24.51
C THR A 82 16.33 18.09 24.06
N GLY A 83 15.48 17.98 23.03
CA GLY A 83 14.70 19.10 22.57
C GLY A 83 13.57 18.72 21.62
N VAL A 84 12.58 19.60 21.50
CA VAL A 84 11.51 19.52 20.54
C VAL A 84 11.35 20.86 19.82
N SER A 85 10.96 20.81 18.55
CA SER A 85 10.71 22.00 17.74
C SER A 85 9.33 21.96 17.11
N THR A 86 8.63 23.08 17.20
CA THR A 86 7.35 23.33 16.53
C THR A 86 7.50 24.32 15.36
N ASP A 87 8.74 24.71 15.00
CA ASP A 87 8.98 25.68 13.91
C ASP A 87 8.40 25.14 12.59
N PRO A 88 7.45 25.87 11.96
CA PRO A 88 6.89 25.46 10.65
C PRO A 88 7.92 25.32 9.53
N LYS A 89 9.12 25.90 9.67
CA LYS A 89 10.21 25.74 8.71
C LYS A 89 10.78 24.33 8.69
N GLU A 90 10.59 23.58 9.75
CA GLU A 90 11.05 22.21 9.90
C GLU A 90 10.00 21.17 9.47
N ASP A 91 8.82 21.62 9.02
CA ASP A 91 7.80 20.74 8.46
C ASP A 91 8.17 20.31 7.03
N ASP A 92 8.75 19.12 6.90
CA ASP A 92 9.09 18.52 5.62
C ASP A 92 7.99 17.56 5.11
N THR A 93 6.85 17.52 5.78
CA THR A 93 5.68 16.74 5.32
C THR A 93 5.31 17.14 3.90
N PHE A 94 5.08 16.15 3.05
CA PHE A 94 4.75 16.38 1.66
C PHE A 94 3.38 17.03 1.47
N PHE A 95 3.29 17.84 0.43
CA PHE A 95 2.01 18.30 -0.10
C PHE A 95 1.49 17.25 -1.08
N ILE A 96 0.27 16.79 -0.85
CA ILE A 96 -0.41 15.87 -1.75
C ILE A 96 -1.43 16.67 -2.55
N GLY A 97 -1.24 16.73 -3.85
CA GLY A 97 -2.14 17.42 -4.77
C GLY A 97 -3.34 16.53 -5.12
N TYR A 98 -4.22 16.25 -4.16
CA TYR A 98 -5.45 15.50 -4.41
C TYR A 98 -6.30 16.16 -5.50
N ILE A 99 -6.89 15.34 -6.36
CA ILE A 99 -7.65 15.81 -7.52
C ILE A 99 -9.07 16.22 -7.10
N PRO A 100 -9.54 17.43 -7.48
CA PRO A 100 -10.93 17.80 -7.27
C PRO A 100 -11.87 16.80 -7.95
N PHE A 101 -12.91 16.36 -7.24
CA PHE A 101 -13.89 15.39 -7.76
C PHE A 101 -14.56 15.88 -9.05
N SER A 102 -14.76 17.20 -9.18
CA SER A 102 -15.30 17.82 -10.39
C SER A 102 -14.49 17.59 -11.67
N LEU A 103 -13.19 17.26 -11.53
CA LEU A 103 -12.32 16.90 -12.66
C LEU A 103 -12.28 15.38 -12.92
N CYS A 104 -12.92 14.60 -12.06
CA CYS A 104 -12.89 13.12 -12.10
C CYS A 104 -14.12 12.57 -12.81
N GLN A 105 -14.31 12.88 -14.10
CA GLN A 105 -15.48 12.44 -14.87
C GLN A 105 -15.69 10.92 -14.85
N SER A 106 -14.61 10.16 -14.75
CA SER A 106 -14.66 8.70 -14.66
C SER A 106 -15.34 8.17 -13.40
N PHE A 107 -15.57 9.01 -12.40
CA PHE A 107 -16.21 8.66 -11.11
C PHE A 107 -17.61 9.28 -10.97
N ALA A 108 -18.14 9.92 -12.02
CA ALA A 108 -19.42 10.63 -11.95
C ALA A 108 -20.58 9.73 -11.47
N ASP A 109 -20.54 8.45 -11.82
CA ASP A 109 -21.55 7.45 -11.44
C ASP A 109 -21.22 6.70 -10.15
N CYS A 110 -20.07 6.99 -9.52
CA CYS A 110 -19.68 6.35 -8.28
C CYS A 110 -20.38 6.99 -7.08
N SER A 111 -20.81 6.18 -6.13
CA SER A 111 -21.21 6.68 -4.82
C SER A 111 -20.02 7.37 -4.14
N THR A 112 -20.28 8.44 -3.41
CA THR A 112 -19.26 9.19 -2.68
C THR A 112 -19.58 9.26 -1.20
N ILE A 113 -18.56 9.54 -0.39
CA ILE A 113 -18.68 9.81 1.05
C ILE A 113 -17.62 10.84 1.43
N TYR A 114 -17.95 11.76 2.36
CA TYR A 114 -16.97 12.66 2.93
C TYR A 114 -16.16 11.98 4.05
N PHE A 115 -14.89 12.35 4.15
CA PHE A 115 -13.99 11.77 5.14
C PHE A 115 -14.50 11.90 6.58
N SER A 116 -15.14 13.03 6.92
CA SER A 116 -15.76 13.26 8.25
C SER A 116 -16.90 12.30 8.59
N GLN A 117 -17.49 11.64 7.59
CA GLN A 117 -18.55 10.66 7.78
C GLN A 117 -18.00 9.24 8.08
N LEU A 118 -16.70 9.01 7.86
CA LEU A 118 -16.04 7.76 8.19
C LEU A 118 -15.59 7.79 9.65
N GLN A 119 -16.04 6.82 10.42
CA GLN A 119 -15.53 6.59 11.77
C GLN A 119 -14.36 5.61 11.70
N GLU A 120 -13.16 6.06 12.00
CA GLU A 120 -11.98 5.20 12.12
C GLU A 120 -12.15 4.23 13.30
N LEU A 121 -12.02 2.92 13.05
CA LEU A 121 -12.13 1.86 14.05
C LEU A 121 -10.76 1.25 14.35
N ASP A 122 -9.95 0.97 13.31
CA ASP A 122 -8.61 0.39 13.43
C ASP A 122 -7.78 0.73 12.17
N ARG A 123 -6.50 0.42 12.18
CA ARG A 123 -5.57 0.54 11.04
C ARG A 123 -5.13 -0.84 10.60
N LEU A 124 -5.47 -1.18 9.37
CA LEU A 124 -5.19 -2.50 8.78
C LEU A 124 -3.77 -2.57 8.21
N GLY A 125 -3.23 -1.44 7.78
CA GLY A 125 -1.90 -1.31 7.22
C GLY A 125 -1.56 0.12 6.84
N PRO A 126 -0.36 0.38 6.32
CA PRO A 126 0.01 1.69 5.80
C PRO A 126 -0.96 2.16 4.71
N GLY A 127 -1.70 3.24 4.97
CA GLY A 127 -2.68 3.79 4.02
C GLY A 127 -4.00 3.01 3.92
N VAL A 128 -4.28 2.09 4.85
CA VAL A 128 -5.54 1.33 4.89
C VAL A 128 -6.11 1.30 6.31
N ASP A 129 -7.31 1.86 6.47
CA ASP A 129 -8.02 1.87 7.74
C ASP A 129 -9.28 0.98 7.70
N LEU A 130 -9.58 0.33 8.82
CA LEU A 130 -10.92 -0.15 9.10
C LEU A 130 -11.77 1.02 9.55
N SER A 131 -12.81 1.30 8.82
CA SER A 131 -13.74 2.39 9.12
C SER A 131 -15.19 1.90 9.15
N ALA A 132 -16.07 2.70 9.73
CA ALA A 132 -17.50 2.47 9.70
C ALA A 132 -18.25 3.72 9.24
N TYR A 133 -19.34 3.52 8.52
CA TYR A 133 -20.38 4.52 8.25
C TYR A 133 -21.75 3.84 8.17
N ASP A 134 -22.80 4.47 8.65
CA ASP A 134 -24.17 3.95 8.68
C ASP A 134 -24.27 2.49 9.17
N GLY A 135 -23.45 2.15 10.18
CA GLY A 135 -23.41 0.80 10.77
C GLY A 135 -22.67 -0.27 9.93
N GLN A 136 -22.15 0.09 8.76
CA GLN A 136 -21.40 -0.82 7.90
C GLN A 136 -19.89 -0.66 8.14
N ARG A 137 -19.15 -1.76 8.10
CA ARG A 137 -17.68 -1.77 8.15
C ARG A 137 -17.12 -1.79 6.74
N VAL A 138 -16.12 -0.93 6.50
CA VAL A 138 -15.43 -0.79 5.23
C VAL A 138 -13.94 -0.71 5.43
N ALA A 139 -13.16 -1.15 4.44
CA ALA A 139 -11.74 -0.85 4.36
C ALA A 139 -11.56 0.45 3.56
N PHE A 140 -10.98 1.46 4.18
CA PHE A 140 -10.68 2.75 3.55
C PHE A 140 -9.21 2.79 3.16
N LYS A 141 -8.95 2.78 1.84
CA LYS A 141 -7.60 2.92 1.28
C LYS A 141 -7.38 4.34 0.80
N PHE A 142 -6.27 4.95 1.21
CA PHE A 142 -5.93 6.33 0.89
C PHE A 142 -4.45 6.48 0.55
N ASN A 143 -4.09 7.57 -0.12
CA ASN A 143 -2.71 7.87 -0.46
C ASN A 143 -2.16 9.01 0.41
N PRO A 144 -1.37 8.71 1.45
CA PRO A 144 -0.81 9.72 2.33
C PRO A 144 0.52 10.31 1.83
N LEU A 145 1.15 9.71 0.82
CA LEU A 145 2.47 10.08 0.35
C LEU A 145 2.40 10.98 -0.88
N GLY A 146 3.09 12.11 -0.82
CA GLY A 146 3.11 13.12 -1.89
C GLY A 146 3.93 12.77 -3.14
N MET A 147 4.17 11.49 -3.41
CA MET A 147 4.90 11.08 -4.61
C MET A 147 3.96 10.95 -5.82
N SER A 148 4.35 11.55 -6.94
CA SER A 148 3.58 11.50 -8.19
C SER A 148 3.23 10.09 -8.64
N ARG A 149 4.16 9.16 -8.52
CA ARG A 149 3.94 7.75 -8.84
C ARG A 149 2.83 7.12 -7.98
N ARG A 150 2.80 7.41 -6.69
CA ARG A 150 1.77 6.89 -5.78
C ARG A 150 0.39 7.43 -6.12
N LEU A 151 0.28 8.70 -6.47
CA LEU A 151 -0.98 9.28 -6.91
C LEU A 151 -1.47 8.64 -8.22
N GLN A 152 -0.58 8.36 -9.18
CA GLN A 152 -0.92 7.66 -10.41
C GLN A 152 -1.38 6.21 -10.14
N MET A 153 -0.71 5.50 -9.23
CA MET A 153 -1.11 4.15 -8.82
C MET A 153 -2.51 4.18 -8.18
N SER A 154 -2.77 5.10 -7.25
CA SER A 154 -4.09 5.26 -6.63
C SER A 154 -5.17 5.62 -7.66
N TRP A 155 -4.88 6.53 -8.59
CA TRP A 155 -5.78 6.89 -9.68
C TRP A 155 -6.17 5.68 -10.53
N LYS A 156 -5.17 4.91 -10.94
CA LYS A 156 -5.36 3.68 -11.71
C LYS A 156 -6.20 2.67 -10.93
N GLU A 157 -5.87 2.43 -9.67
CA GLU A 157 -6.55 1.46 -8.82
C GLU A 157 -8.02 1.83 -8.61
N ILE A 158 -8.34 3.09 -8.28
CA ILE A 158 -9.73 3.54 -8.12
C ILE A 158 -10.50 3.37 -9.43
N ASN A 159 -9.93 3.79 -10.57
CA ASN A 159 -10.57 3.64 -11.87
C ASN A 159 -10.82 2.18 -12.24
N MET A 160 -9.86 1.32 -11.96
CA MET A 160 -9.99 -0.11 -12.21
C MET A 160 -11.10 -0.70 -11.35
N LEU A 161 -11.01 -0.57 -10.03
CA LEU A 161 -11.96 -1.15 -9.09
C LEU A 161 -13.39 -0.64 -9.29
N SER A 162 -13.57 0.66 -9.58
CA SER A 162 -14.89 1.25 -9.81
C SER A 162 -15.56 0.78 -11.12
N LYS A 163 -14.78 0.22 -12.07
CA LYS A 163 -15.26 -0.27 -13.37
C LYS A 163 -15.25 -1.78 -13.51
N LEU A 164 -14.61 -2.49 -12.57
CA LEU A 164 -14.63 -3.95 -12.57
C LEU A 164 -16.08 -4.46 -12.49
N PRO A 165 -16.50 -5.36 -13.38
CA PRO A 165 -17.76 -6.06 -13.21
C PRO A 165 -17.75 -6.83 -11.89
N PRO A 166 -18.89 -6.94 -11.17
CA PRO A 166 -18.98 -7.72 -9.95
C PRO A 166 -18.48 -9.16 -10.17
N HIS A 167 -17.57 -9.60 -9.32
CA HIS A 167 -17.00 -10.95 -9.38
C HIS A 167 -16.96 -11.55 -7.97
N PRO A 168 -17.37 -12.83 -7.78
CA PRO A 168 -17.48 -13.43 -6.46
C PRO A 168 -16.15 -13.59 -5.72
N ASN A 169 -15.03 -13.49 -6.42
CA ASN A 169 -13.67 -13.64 -5.88
C ASN A 169 -12.83 -12.35 -6.00
N ILE A 170 -13.48 -11.19 -6.11
CA ILE A 170 -12.83 -9.87 -6.02
C ILE A 170 -13.54 -9.07 -4.94
N VAL A 171 -12.76 -8.38 -4.09
CA VAL A 171 -13.33 -7.52 -3.06
C VAL A 171 -14.11 -6.38 -3.72
N PRO A 172 -15.41 -6.21 -3.39
CA PRO A 172 -16.24 -5.20 -4.02
C PRO A 172 -15.77 -3.78 -3.69
N PHE A 173 -15.64 -2.92 -4.71
CA PHE A 173 -15.56 -1.48 -4.56
C PHE A 173 -16.87 -0.96 -3.95
N ASP A 174 -16.79 0.04 -3.06
CA ASP A 174 -17.96 0.63 -2.43
C ASP A 174 -18.15 2.08 -2.88
N ARG A 175 -17.24 3.00 -2.54
CA ARG A 175 -17.39 4.41 -2.91
C ARG A 175 -16.07 5.19 -2.92
N VAL A 176 -16.10 6.35 -3.55
CA VAL A 176 -15.00 7.33 -3.53
C VAL A 176 -15.09 8.17 -2.26
N VAL A 177 -13.94 8.39 -1.60
CA VAL A 177 -13.85 9.23 -0.39
C VAL A 177 -13.33 10.61 -0.76
N LEU A 178 -14.07 11.63 -0.34
CA LEU A 178 -13.77 13.03 -0.58
C LEU A 178 -13.35 13.71 0.72
N GLU A 179 -12.42 14.65 0.66
CA GLU A 179 -12.18 15.55 1.78
C GLU A 179 -13.27 16.65 1.85
N ASP A 180 -13.49 17.19 3.03
CA ASP A 180 -14.69 17.95 3.38
C ASP A 180 -14.70 19.43 2.93
N VAL A 181 -13.57 19.99 2.49
CA VAL A 181 -13.43 21.42 2.20
C VAL A 181 -13.56 21.75 0.72
N GLU A 182 -12.78 21.04 -0.10
CA GLU A 182 -12.71 21.26 -1.55
C GLU A 182 -13.22 20.07 -2.37
N SER A 183 -13.76 19.04 -1.69
CA SER A 183 -14.26 17.80 -2.33
C SER A 183 -13.22 17.15 -3.23
N ARG A 184 -11.99 17.03 -2.75
CA ARG A 184 -10.91 16.34 -3.46
C ARG A 184 -10.93 14.86 -3.16
N VAL A 185 -10.59 14.02 -4.13
CA VAL A 185 -10.52 12.57 -3.98
C VAL A 185 -9.28 12.20 -3.18
N ILE A 186 -9.48 11.72 -1.94
CA ILE A 186 -8.38 11.31 -1.05
C ILE A 186 -8.19 9.79 -0.99
N GLY A 187 -9.15 9.02 -1.47
CA GLY A 187 -9.10 7.56 -1.48
C GLY A 187 -10.44 6.94 -1.85
N PHE A 188 -10.62 5.70 -1.46
CA PHE A 188 -11.84 4.94 -1.72
C PHE A 188 -12.11 3.91 -0.62
N THR A 189 -13.35 3.42 -0.55
CA THR A 189 -13.72 2.32 0.33
C THR A 189 -14.03 1.06 -0.47
N THR A 190 -13.75 -0.08 0.16
CA THR A 190 -14.17 -1.42 -0.29
C THR A 190 -14.93 -2.12 0.83
N LYS A 191 -15.68 -3.16 0.50
CA LYS A 191 -16.30 -4.02 1.52
C LYS A 191 -15.20 -4.56 2.45
N TYR A 192 -15.41 -4.45 3.77
CA TYR A 192 -14.51 -5.09 4.74
C TYR A 192 -14.83 -6.59 4.85
N ILE A 193 -13.80 -7.41 4.75
CA ILE A 193 -13.90 -8.88 4.88
C ILE A 193 -13.20 -9.28 6.19
N PRO A 194 -13.94 -9.80 7.20
CA PRO A 194 -13.39 -9.99 8.55
C PRO A 194 -12.48 -11.21 8.70
N GLY A 195 -12.44 -12.12 7.73
CA GLY A 195 -11.65 -13.36 7.80
C GLY A 195 -10.14 -13.17 7.72
N GLY A 196 -9.66 -11.94 7.40
CA GLY A 196 -8.22 -11.67 7.24
C GLY A 196 -7.63 -12.29 5.99
N THR A 197 -6.31 -12.19 5.84
CA THR A 197 -5.56 -12.68 4.68
C THR A 197 -5.14 -14.15 4.85
N LEU A 198 -4.86 -14.83 3.74
CA LEU A 198 -4.30 -16.19 3.77
C LEU A 198 -2.88 -16.22 4.35
N ALA A 199 -2.16 -15.09 4.31
CA ALA A 199 -0.84 -14.97 4.94
C ALA A 199 -0.93 -15.01 6.47
N ASP A 200 -1.98 -14.41 7.06
CA ASP A 200 -2.20 -14.34 8.52
C ASP A 200 -3.10 -15.47 9.03
N ALA A 201 -3.63 -16.32 8.15
CA ALA A 201 -4.56 -17.36 8.52
C ALA A 201 -3.89 -18.47 9.34
N ASP A 202 -4.58 -18.99 10.37
CA ASP A 202 -4.11 -20.12 11.15
C ASP A 202 -3.73 -21.30 10.23
N PRO A 203 -2.52 -21.85 10.33
CA PRO A 203 -2.11 -23.03 9.56
C PRO A 203 -3.01 -24.26 9.73
N LYS A 204 -3.79 -24.30 10.82
CA LYS A 204 -4.82 -25.33 11.05
C LYS A 204 -6.10 -25.12 10.26
N MET A 205 -6.31 -23.92 9.70
CA MET A 205 -7.41 -23.69 8.77
C MET A 205 -7.08 -24.38 7.45
N PRO A 206 -7.86 -25.41 7.04
CA PRO A 206 -7.54 -26.16 5.83
C PRO A 206 -7.59 -25.25 4.60
N PHE A 207 -6.53 -25.32 3.77
CA PHE A 207 -6.61 -24.69 2.45
C PHE A 207 -7.40 -25.61 1.52
N ARG A 208 -8.45 -25.07 0.91
CA ARG A 208 -9.40 -25.86 0.12
C ARG A 208 -9.00 -25.91 -1.34
N PHE A 209 -9.23 -27.06 -1.96
CA PHE A 209 -9.01 -27.24 -3.39
C PHE A 209 -9.89 -26.28 -4.23
N GLU A 210 -11.11 -26.00 -3.77
CA GLU A 210 -12.00 -25.03 -4.39
C GLU A 210 -11.41 -23.62 -4.40
N TRP A 211 -10.65 -23.23 -3.39
CA TRP A 211 -10.00 -21.92 -3.35
C TRP A 211 -8.92 -21.76 -4.45
N LEU A 212 -8.17 -22.84 -4.75
CA LEU A 212 -7.27 -22.83 -5.90
C LEU A 212 -8.05 -22.66 -7.21
N GLN A 213 -9.18 -23.35 -7.36
CA GLN A 213 -10.02 -23.19 -8.55
C GLN A 213 -10.58 -21.76 -8.66
N GLN A 214 -11.03 -21.16 -7.56
CA GLN A 214 -11.48 -19.78 -7.51
C GLN A 214 -10.36 -18.81 -7.89
N LEU A 215 -9.12 -19.02 -7.38
CA LEU A 215 -7.97 -18.17 -7.70
C LEU A 215 -7.63 -18.23 -9.19
N THR A 216 -7.54 -19.42 -9.75
CA THR A 216 -7.26 -19.57 -11.19
C THR A 216 -8.35 -18.97 -12.06
N GLN A 217 -9.62 -19.10 -11.69
CA GLN A 217 -10.76 -18.52 -12.40
C GLN A 217 -10.75 -16.98 -12.37
N VAL A 218 -10.47 -16.37 -11.23
CA VAL A 218 -10.41 -14.90 -11.14
C VAL A 218 -9.21 -14.35 -11.91
N VAL A 219 -8.08 -15.04 -11.90
CA VAL A 219 -6.91 -14.65 -12.69
C VAL A 219 -7.20 -14.80 -14.21
N ASP A 220 -7.87 -15.87 -14.63
CA ASP A 220 -8.29 -16.03 -16.02
C ASP A 220 -9.28 -14.93 -16.45
N PHE A 221 -10.25 -14.61 -15.60
CA PHE A 221 -11.19 -13.52 -15.84
C PHE A 221 -10.49 -12.17 -16.01
N LEU A 222 -9.58 -11.83 -15.09
CA LEU A 222 -8.83 -10.58 -15.17
C LEU A 222 -7.95 -10.52 -16.42
N ASN A 223 -7.12 -11.56 -16.64
CA ASN A 223 -6.14 -11.53 -17.70
C ASN A 223 -6.75 -11.72 -19.09
N LEU A 224 -7.67 -12.67 -19.25
CA LEU A 224 -8.13 -13.13 -20.58
C LEU A 224 -9.42 -12.45 -21.04
N GLU A 225 -10.25 -11.97 -20.11
CA GLU A 225 -11.47 -11.25 -20.47
C GLU A 225 -11.30 -9.73 -20.39
N LEU A 226 -10.64 -9.22 -19.34
CA LEU A 226 -10.54 -7.79 -19.05
C LEU A 226 -9.20 -7.16 -19.47
N GLY A 227 -8.17 -7.96 -19.77
CA GLY A 227 -6.83 -7.45 -20.08
C GLY A 227 -6.16 -6.75 -18.90
N ILE A 228 -6.45 -7.23 -17.69
CA ILE A 228 -5.86 -6.76 -16.44
C ILE A 228 -4.92 -7.84 -15.92
N MET A 229 -3.70 -7.48 -15.59
CA MET A 229 -2.75 -8.33 -14.87
C MET A 229 -2.53 -7.75 -13.48
N HIS A 230 -2.78 -8.54 -12.45
CA HIS A 230 -2.69 -8.08 -11.06
C HIS A 230 -1.25 -7.77 -10.63
N GLN A 231 -0.30 -8.58 -11.08
CA GLN A 231 1.16 -8.47 -10.89
C GLN A 231 1.64 -8.59 -9.43
N ASP A 232 0.73 -8.89 -8.50
CA ASP A 232 1.06 -9.10 -7.08
C ASP A 232 0.17 -10.18 -6.44
N ILE A 233 -0.04 -11.30 -7.15
CA ILE A 233 -0.75 -12.45 -6.58
C ILE A 233 0.13 -13.06 -5.48
N ALA A 234 -0.36 -12.98 -4.24
CA ALA A 234 0.35 -13.45 -3.05
C ALA A 234 -0.65 -13.78 -1.92
N PRO A 235 -0.30 -14.62 -0.92
CA PRO A 235 -1.22 -14.96 0.18
C PRO A 235 -1.72 -13.73 0.97
N ARG A 236 -0.90 -12.67 1.06
CA ARG A 236 -1.28 -11.41 1.72
C ARG A 236 -2.35 -10.62 0.97
N ASN A 237 -2.57 -10.88 -0.32
CA ASN A 237 -3.56 -10.21 -1.18
C ASN A 237 -4.80 -11.08 -1.45
N LEU A 238 -4.99 -12.15 -0.66
CA LEU A 238 -6.12 -13.05 -0.71
C LEU A 238 -6.83 -13.07 0.65
N LEU A 239 -8.04 -12.52 0.70
CA LEU A 239 -8.89 -12.56 1.89
C LEU A 239 -9.75 -13.82 1.89
N VAL A 240 -10.08 -14.32 3.09
CA VAL A 240 -11.06 -15.39 3.28
C VAL A 240 -12.35 -14.79 3.82
N ASP A 241 -13.45 -14.96 3.10
CA ASP A 241 -14.76 -14.52 3.57
C ASP A 241 -15.41 -15.66 4.39
N PRO A 242 -15.56 -15.51 5.72
CA PRO A 242 -16.13 -16.54 6.56
C PRO A 242 -17.64 -16.76 6.35
N GLU A 243 -18.34 -15.80 5.71
CA GLU A 243 -19.77 -15.93 5.43
C GLU A 243 -20.03 -16.78 4.19
N THR A 244 -19.20 -16.64 3.17
CA THR A 244 -19.39 -17.33 1.88
C THR A 244 -18.41 -18.47 1.65
N ASP A 245 -17.40 -18.60 2.52
CA ASP A 245 -16.32 -19.57 2.41
C ASP A 245 -15.54 -19.46 1.09
N LYS A 246 -15.35 -18.22 0.62
CA LYS A 246 -14.65 -17.91 -0.62
C LYS A 246 -13.38 -17.12 -0.34
N ILE A 247 -12.43 -17.25 -1.26
CA ILE A 247 -11.31 -16.31 -1.32
C ILE A 247 -11.66 -15.12 -2.19
N LEU A 248 -11.16 -13.93 -1.79
CA LEU A 248 -11.31 -12.70 -2.54
C LEU A 248 -9.96 -12.05 -2.75
N LEU A 249 -9.67 -11.74 -4.00
CA LEU A 249 -8.48 -10.99 -4.42
C LEU A 249 -8.71 -9.50 -4.18
N PHE A 250 -7.69 -8.79 -3.68
CA PHE A 250 -7.71 -7.36 -3.45
C PHE A 250 -6.33 -6.74 -3.70
N ASP A 251 -6.18 -5.43 -3.50
CA ASP A 251 -4.92 -4.67 -3.64
C ASP A 251 -4.38 -4.62 -5.08
N PHE A 252 -5.06 -3.85 -5.93
CA PHE A 252 -4.76 -3.69 -7.35
C PHE A 252 -3.76 -2.56 -7.65
N ASP A 253 -2.98 -2.10 -6.68
CA ASP A 253 -2.10 -0.95 -6.88
C ASP A 253 -0.96 -1.24 -7.88
N TRP A 254 -0.50 -2.48 -7.97
CA TRP A 254 0.47 -2.94 -8.98
C TRP A 254 -0.16 -3.35 -10.32
N ALA A 255 -1.48 -3.48 -10.39
CA ALA A 255 -2.12 -4.04 -11.57
C ALA A 255 -1.80 -3.27 -12.86
N ALA A 256 -1.64 -4.00 -13.96
CA ALA A 256 -1.50 -3.46 -15.31
C ALA A 256 -2.81 -3.57 -16.09
N ASN A 257 -3.01 -2.66 -17.05
CA ASN A 257 -4.10 -2.72 -18.01
C ASN A 257 -3.54 -2.69 -19.44
N GLY A 258 -3.54 -3.83 -20.09
CA GLY A 258 -2.82 -4.01 -21.34
C GLY A 258 -1.33 -3.77 -21.17
N LYS A 259 -0.73 -2.90 -21.96
CA LYS A 259 0.70 -2.57 -21.86
C LYS A 259 1.00 -1.53 -20.78
N ASP A 260 -0.03 -0.82 -20.31
CA ASP A 260 0.17 0.26 -19.35
C ASP A 260 0.50 -0.31 -17.97
N TYR A 261 1.66 0.06 -17.44
CA TYR A 261 2.21 -0.43 -16.17
C TYR A 261 2.55 -1.93 -16.12
N LEU A 262 2.59 -2.60 -17.28
CA LEU A 262 3.00 -3.99 -17.35
C LEU A 262 4.50 -4.12 -17.02
N LEU A 263 4.80 -5.04 -16.12
CA LEU A 263 6.15 -5.42 -15.71
C LEU A 263 6.45 -6.82 -16.27
N ASP A 264 7.52 -6.95 -17.02
CA ASP A 264 7.88 -8.19 -17.73
C ASP A 264 8.17 -9.37 -16.79
N ASP A 265 8.53 -9.06 -15.54
CA ASP A 265 8.94 -10.00 -14.50
C ASP A 265 7.81 -10.35 -13.50
N ARG A 266 6.58 -9.88 -13.73
CA ARG A 266 5.45 -10.04 -12.79
C ARG A 266 4.20 -10.56 -13.48
N ASP A 267 4.23 -11.80 -13.96
CA ASP A 267 3.03 -12.42 -14.49
C ASP A 267 2.18 -13.11 -13.41
N ASP A 268 0.87 -13.11 -13.58
CA ASP A 268 -0.06 -13.67 -12.61
C ASP A 268 -0.04 -15.20 -12.55
N VAL A 269 0.40 -15.88 -13.61
CA VAL A 269 0.50 -17.35 -13.63
C VAL A 269 1.61 -17.80 -12.69
N SER A 270 2.78 -17.16 -12.78
CA SER A 270 3.88 -17.35 -11.83
C SER A 270 3.42 -16.96 -10.41
N GLY A 271 2.70 -15.84 -10.27
CA GLY A 271 2.13 -15.41 -9.00
C GLY A 271 1.28 -16.48 -8.32
N VAL A 272 0.37 -17.13 -9.05
CA VAL A 272 -0.46 -18.25 -8.54
C VAL A 272 0.40 -19.44 -8.14
N ALA A 273 1.41 -19.80 -8.95
CA ALA A 273 2.27 -20.94 -8.66
C ALA A 273 3.07 -20.76 -7.36
N PHE A 274 3.71 -19.60 -7.18
CA PHE A 274 4.44 -19.29 -5.96
C PHE A 274 3.51 -19.12 -4.75
N THR A 275 2.34 -18.51 -4.94
CA THR A 275 1.32 -18.37 -3.88
C THR A 275 0.86 -19.72 -3.35
N LEU A 276 0.53 -20.66 -4.24
CA LEU A 276 0.11 -22.00 -3.82
C LEU A 276 1.22 -22.75 -3.10
N TYR A 277 2.46 -22.66 -3.62
CA TYR A 277 3.64 -23.23 -2.98
C TYR A 277 3.78 -22.70 -1.55
N GLU A 278 3.81 -21.39 -1.38
CA GLU A 278 3.95 -20.72 -0.08
C GLU A 278 2.84 -21.13 0.89
N ILE A 279 1.58 -21.16 0.46
CA ILE A 279 0.44 -21.53 1.30
C ILE A 279 0.57 -22.98 1.80
N ILE A 280 0.95 -23.93 0.93
CA ILE A 280 1.01 -25.35 1.29
C ILE A 280 2.24 -25.68 2.12
N THR A 281 3.39 -25.11 1.78
CA THR A 281 4.68 -25.47 2.39
C THR A 281 5.07 -24.56 3.54
N ASN A 282 4.39 -23.41 3.71
CA ASN A 282 4.78 -22.34 4.63
C ASN A 282 6.23 -21.86 4.43
N ASP A 283 6.76 -22.03 3.23
CA ASP A 283 8.11 -21.65 2.85
C ASP A 283 8.10 -20.35 2.06
N THR A 284 8.66 -19.31 2.68
CA THR A 284 8.69 -17.95 2.12
C THR A 284 10.04 -17.56 1.51
N HIS A 285 11.01 -18.51 1.39
CA HIS A 285 12.36 -18.15 0.95
C HIS A 285 12.37 -17.52 -0.46
N PHE A 286 11.42 -17.91 -1.34
CA PHE A 286 11.31 -17.30 -2.67
C PHE A 286 10.92 -15.82 -2.63
N THR A 287 10.34 -15.31 -1.53
CA THR A 287 10.01 -13.88 -1.42
C THR A 287 11.24 -12.99 -1.40
N SER A 288 12.38 -13.52 -0.96
CA SER A 288 13.68 -12.82 -0.98
C SER A 288 14.37 -12.81 -2.34
N ILE A 289 13.92 -13.67 -3.28
CA ILE A 289 14.47 -13.71 -4.64
C ILE A 289 13.80 -12.60 -5.47
N PRO A 290 14.56 -11.77 -6.21
CA PRO A 290 13.99 -10.76 -7.10
C PRO A 290 13.04 -11.38 -8.13
N HIS A 291 11.96 -10.68 -8.48
CA HIS A 291 10.94 -11.22 -9.41
C HIS A 291 11.53 -11.65 -10.75
N TRP A 292 12.48 -10.89 -11.28
CA TRP A 292 13.15 -11.21 -12.57
C TRP A 292 14.06 -12.44 -12.53
N GLU A 293 14.32 -13.01 -11.37
CA GLU A 293 15.08 -14.24 -11.18
C GLU A 293 14.17 -15.44 -10.93
N ARG A 294 12.87 -15.20 -10.65
CA ARG A 294 11.90 -16.27 -10.35
C ARG A 294 11.40 -16.92 -11.63
N THR A 295 11.43 -18.25 -11.65
CA THR A 295 10.82 -19.05 -12.72
C THR A 295 9.88 -20.09 -12.11
N ILE A 296 8.80 -20.42 -12.81
CA ILE A 296 7.81 -21.42 -12.34
C ILE A 296 8.47 -22.77 -12.05
N ASP A 297 9.49 -23.14 -12.82
CA ASP A 297 10.23 -24.40 -12.64
C ASP A 297 10.83 -24.54 -11.24
N MET A 298 11.17 -23.43 -10.57
CA MET A 298 11.71 -23.45 -9.20
C MET A 298 10.75 -24.11 -8.21
N VAL A 299 9.44 -23.97 -8.40
CA VAL A 299 8.42 -24.58 -7.53
C VAL A 299 7.82 -25.84 -8.13
N GLN A 300 7.80 -26.01 -9.46
CA GLN A 300 7.24 -27.21 -10.09
C GLN A 300 8.12 -28.45 -9.94
N THR A 301 9.46 -28.29 -9.95
CA THR A 301 10.41 -29.39 -9.93
C THR A 301 10.77 -29.91 -8.55
N ILE A 302 10.52 -29.14 -7.50
CA ILE A 302 10.81 -29.53 -6.12
C ILE A 302 9.66 -30.30 -5.47
N GLU A 303 9.98 -31.05 -4.42
CA GLU A 303 8.96 -31.67 -3.58
C GLU A 303 8.31 -30.64 -2.64
N TRP A 304 6.99 -30.76 -2.47
CA TRP A 304 6.23 -29.87 -1.58
C TRP A 304 5.98 -30.57 -0.23
N THR A 305 6.75 -30.21 0.75
CA THR A 305 6.49 -30.64 2.13
C THR A 305 5.29 -29.88 2.67
N CYS A 306 4.21 -30.58 2.95
CA CYS A 306 2.97 -29.98 3.41
C CYS A 306 3.09 -29.56 4.88
N HIS A 307 2.98 -28.26 5.17
CA HIS A 307 2.98 -27.67 6.51
C HIS A 307 1.63 -27.07 6.90
N ARG A 308 0.65 -27.10 6.00
CA ARG A 308 -0.71 -26.62 6.24
C ARG A 308 -1.70 -27.74 6.04
N GLU A 309 -2.79 -27.74 6.81
CA GLU A 309 -3.91 -28.65 6.58
C GLU A 309 -4.52 -28.39 5.19
N LEU A 310 -4.86 -29.46 4.46
CA LEU A 310 -5.50 -29.42 3.15
C LEU A 310 -6.76 -30.28 3.18
N ASP A 311 -7.78 -29.88 2.41
CA ASP A 311 -9.00 -30.70 2.23
C ASP A 311 -8.83 -31.85 1.22
N SER A 312 -7.71 -31.88 0.51
CA SER A 312 -7.39 -32.86 -0.52
C SER A 312 -5.88 -33.15 -0.52
N ASP A 313 -5.47 -34.26 -1.13
CA ASP A 313 -4.05 -34.60 -1.27
C ASP A 313 -3.29 -33.54 -2.07
N VAL A 314 -2.04 -33.23 -1.68
CA VAL A 314 -1.20 -32.22 -2.31
C VAL A 314 -0.98 -32.50 -3.81
N SER A 315 -0.94 -33.77 -4.20
CA SER A 315 -0.79 -34.15 -5.61
C SER A 315 -1.95 -33.68 -6.49
N LYS A 316 -3.17 -33.61 -5.93
CA LYS A 316 -4.34 -33.09 -6.63
C LYS A 316 -4.20 -31.60 -6.90
N PHE A 317 -3.72 -30.83 -5.92
CA PHE A 317 -3.44 -29.39 -6.09
C PHE A 317 -2.37 -29.17 -7.17
N ARG A 318 -1.26 -29.88 -7.07
CA ARG A 318 -0.15 -29.77 -8.05
C ARG A 318 -0.57 -30.16 -9.46
N LYS A 319 -1.33 -31.27 -9.58
CA LYS A 319 -1.83 -31.71 -10.90
C LYS A 319 -2.70 -30.64 -11.53
N PHE A 320 -3.69 -30.12 -10.80
CA PHE A 320 -4.57 -29.08 -11.30
C PHE A 320 -3.80 -27.81 -11.68
N LEU A 321 -2.87 -27.36 -10.81
CA LEU A 321 -2.03 -26.21 -11.11
C LEU A 321 -1.23 -26.38 -12.39
N ASN A 322 -0.57 -27.54 -12.57
CA ASN A 322 0.23 -27.80 -13.75
C ASN A 322 -0.62 -27.88 -15.04
N GLU A 323 -1.81 -28.49 -14.97
CA GLU A 323 -2.76 -28.51 -16.07
C GLU A 323 -3.22 -27.10 -16.44
N TRP A 324 -3.54 -26.26 -15.44
CA TRP A 324 -3.91 -24.86 -15.67
C TRP A 324 -2.76 -24.05 -16.27
N ILE A 325 -1.53 -24.14 -15.73
CA ILE A 325 -0.34 -23.48 -16.28
C ILE A 325 -0.16 -23.86 -17.75
N ALA A 326 -0.28 -25.15 -18.10
CA ALA A 326 -0.14 -25.60 -19.46
C ALA A 326 -1.15 -24.96 -20.43
N THR A 327 -2.38 -24.66 -19.98
CA THR A 327 -3.38 -23.94 -20.79
C THR A 327 -3.06 -22.45 -20.98
N ARG A 328 -2.18 -21.90 -20.13
CA ARG A 328 -1.82 -20.47 -20.10
C ARG A 328 -0.57 -20.12 -20.88
N THR A 329 0.31 -21.10 -21.17
CA THR A 329 1.59 -20.87 -21.85
C THR A 329 1.44 -20.53 -23.33
N ASP A 330 0.42 -21.08 -24.00
CA ASP A 330 0.20 -20.80 -25.42
C ASP A 330 -0.33 -19.39 -25.64
N ARG A 331 0.47 -18.54 -26.31
CA ARG A 331 0.14 -17.14 -26.65
C ARG A 331 -0.35 -16.31 -25.45
N ALA A 332 0.19 -16.54 -24.27
CA ALA A 332 -0.28 -15.90 -23.04
C ALA A 332 -0.38 -14.38 -23.17
N MET A 333 0.68 -13.74 -23.67
CA MET A 333 0.74 -12.28 -23.84
C MET A 333 -0.20 -11.80 -24.96
N GLU A 334 -0.32 -12.53 -26.06
CA GLU A 334 -1.25 -12.18 -27.14
C GLU A 334 -2.70 -12.23 -26.67
N ARG A 335 -3.08 -13.29 -25.94
CA ARG A 335 -4.42 -13.44 -25.36
C ARG A 335 -4.73 -12.32 -24.37
N TYR A 336 -3.79 -11.99 -23.50
CA TYR A 336 -3.90 -10.89 -22.54
C TYR A 336 -4.11 -9.53 -23.24
N LEU A 337 -3.26 -9.19 -24.22
CA LEU A 337 -3.32 -7.92 -24.93
C LEU A 337 -4.57 -7.77 -25.82
N ASN A 338 -5.18 -8.87 -26.24
CA ASN A 338 -6.39 -8.92 -27.07
C ASN A 338 -7.65 -9.29 -26.28
N ALA A 339 -7.65 -9.08 -24.96
CA ALA A 339 -8.81 -9.34 -24.11
C ALA A 339 -10.06 -8.62 -24.61
N PRO A 340 -11.23 -9.32 -24.74
CA PRO A 340 -12.38 -8.82 -25.46
C PRO A 340 -13.15 -7.71 -24.73
N LYS A 341 -13.03 -7.63 -23.41
CA LYS A 341 -13.78 -6.68 -22.54
C LYS A 341 -12.84 -5.72 -21.81
N ARG A 342 -11.77 -5.31 -22.47
CA ARG A 342 -10.76 -4.44 -21.87
C ARG A 342 -11.38 -3.16 -21.32
N LEU A 343 -11.05 -2.84 -20.05
CA LEU A 343 -11.48 -1.62 -19.42
C LEU A 343 -10.64 -0.43 -19.90
N THR A 344 -11.29 0.74 -19.92
CA THR A 344 -10.62 2.00 -20.25
C THR A 344 -11.04 3.09 -19.28
N TRP A 345 -10.14 4.02 -19.00
CA TRP A 345 -10.39 5.22 -18.20
C TRP A 345 -9.45 6.35 -18.65
N PRO A 346 -9.79 7.61 -18.34
CA PRO A 346 -8.94 8.74 -18.70
C PRO A 346 -7.65 8.76 -17.87
N ASP A 347 -6.65 9.41 -18.44
CA ASP A 347 -5.40 9.70 -17.71
C ASP A 347 -5.69 10.52 -16.44
N LEU A 348 -4.74 10.45 -15.50
CA LEU A 348 -4.79 11.27 -14.31
C LEU A 348 -4.85 12.75 -14.71
N PRO A 349 -5.89 13.50 -14.28
CA PRO A 349 -5.91 14.93 -14.48
C PRO A 349 -4.65 15.57 -13.90
N THR A 350 -3.99 16.42 -14.66
CA THR A 350 -2.74 17.06 -14.19
C THR A 350 -3.02 17.88 -12.95
N PRO A 351 -2.56 17.48 -11.77
CA PRO A 351 -2.74 18.28 -10.58
C PRO A 351 -1.91 19.55 -10.71
N PRO A 352 -2.41 20.71 -10.23
CA PRO A 352 -1.68 21.95 -10.31
C PRO A 352 -0.37 21.84 -9.51
N ASP A 353 0.76 21.88 -10.19
CA ASP A 353 2.10 22.19 -9.68
C ASP A 353 2.42 21.60 -8.27
N TYR A 354 2.34 20.27 -8.11
CA TYR A 354 2.65 19.63 -6.83
C TYR A 354 4.07 19.04 -6.74
N SER A 355 4.80 19.00 -7.83
CA SER A 355 6.21 18.61 -7.86
C SER A 355 7.12 19.81 -8.12
N VAL A 356 8.28 19.78 -7.52
CA VAL A 356 9.31 20.82 -7.70
C VAL A 356 10.61 20.17 -8.16
N PRO A 357 11.33 20.80 -9.12
CA PRO A 357 12.66 20.35 -9.45
C PRO A 357 13.61 20.62 -8.28
N PHE A 358 14.51 19.69 -8.03
CA PHE A 358 15.61 19.84 -7.09
C PHE A 358 16.89 19.24 -7.68
N GLU A 359 18.01 19.81 -7.26
CA GLU A 359 19.33 19.39 -7.69
C GLU A 359 19.76 18.15 -6.90
N MET A 360 20.18 17.10 -7.60
CA MET A 360 20.67 15.85 -7.01
C MET A 360 22.21 15.78 -6.95
N GLY A 361 22.90 16.67 -7.66
CA GLY A 361 24.36 16.67 -7.81
C GLY A 361 24.78 16.94 -9.25
N TRP A 362 25.99 16.54 -9.59
CA TRP A 362 26.54 16.76 -10.93
C TRP A 362 26.98 15.42 -11.56
N THR A 363 26.93 15.38 -12.90
CA THR A 363 27.55 14.28 -13.66
C THR A 363 29.08 14.39 -13.56
N LYS A 364 29.80 13.38 -14.05
CA LYS A 364 31.27 13.43 -14.14
C LYS A 364 31.77 14.55 -15.06
N GLU A 365 30.92 14.96 -15.99
CA GLU A 365 31.17 16.06 -16.95
C GLU A 365 30.82 17.45 -16.38
N GLY A 366 30.31 17.51 -15.13
CA GLY A 366 29.97 18.74 -14.43
C GLY A 366 28.58 19.32 -14.75
N GLU A 367 27.70 18.52 -15.39
CA GLU A 367 26.32 18.92 -15.64
C GLU A 367 25.47 18.66 -14.41
N THR A 368 24.60 19.61 -14.06
CA THR A 368 23.68 19.47 -12.93
C THR A 368 22.60 18.42 -13.22
N VAL A 369 22.50 17.42 -12.34
CA VAL A 369 21.45 16.40 -12.40
C VAL A 369 20.24 16.91 -11.64
N TRP A 370 19.13 17.07 -12.35
CA TRP A 370 17.85 17.49 -11.78
C TRP A 370 16.90 16.30 -11.64
N ARG A 371 16.17 16.28 -10.53
CA ARG A 371 15.01 15.41 -10.33
C ARG A 371 13.82 16.24 -9.87
N THR A 372 12.65 15.69 -10.02
CA THR A 372 11.43 16.28 -9.45
C THR A 372 11.01 15.52 -8.20
N GLY A 373 10.77 16.24 -7.13
CA GLY A 373 10.27 15.71 -5.86
C GLY A 373 8.90 16.27 -5.49
N ALA A 374 8.26 15.66 -4.52
CA ALA A 374 7.04 16.19 -3.97
C ALA A 374 7.29 17.54 -3.30
N ARG A 375 6.37 18.50 -3.50
CA ARG A 375 6.42 19.78 -2.80
C ARG A 375 6.16 19.58 -1.33
N MET A 376 6.91 20.25 -0.48
CA MET A 376 6.64 20.26 0.96
C MET A 376 5.39 21.07 1.28
N ARG A 377 4.57 20.57 2.22
CA ARG A 377 3.34 21.20 2.70
C ARG A 377 3.56 22.68 3.13
N ARG A 378 4.66 22.95 3.83
CA ARG A 378 5.03 24.33 4.21
C ARG A 378 5.15 25.30 3.04
N THR A 379 5.61 24.83 1.87
CA THR A 379 5.73 25.65 0.66
C THR A 379 4.38 25.90 0.01
N ALA A 380 3.52 24.89 -0.03
CA ALA A 380 2.15 25.01 -0.52
C ALA A 380 1.33 25.99 0.35
N LEU A 381 1.43 25.87 1.67
CA LEU A 381 0.76 26.79 2.61
C LEU A 381 1.22 28.24 2.43
N ARG A 382 2.52 28.49 2.22
CA ARG A 382 3.03 29.86 1.94
C ARG A 382 2.51 30.43 0.63
N LYS A 383 2.14 29.60 -0.33
CA LYS A 383 1.49 29.98 -1.60
C LYS A 383 -0.03 30.10 -1.47
N GLY A 384 -0.59 29.96 -0.27
CA GLY A 384 -2.04 30.01 -0.04
C GLY A 384 -2.81 28.79 -0.56
N GLN A 385 -2.12 27.69 -0.86
CA GLN A 385 -2.79 26.47 -1.30
C GLN A 385 -3.39 25.73 -0.11
N TYR A 386 -4.58 25.19 -0.32
CA TYR A 386 -5.19 24.32 0.68
C TYR A 386 -4.42 23.01 0.79
N CYS A 387 -4.13 22.59 2.02
CA CYS A 387 -3.47 21.33 2.31
C CYS A 387 -4.35 20.53 3.25
N PHE A 388 -4.86 19.42 2.79
CA PHE A 388 -5.62 18.52 3.65
C PHE A 388 -4.76 18.05 4.82
N LYS A 389 -5.27 18.20 6.05
CA LYS A 389 -4.58 17.81 7.27
C LYS A 389 -5.22 16.54 7.81
N TRP A 390 -4.45 15.49 7.82
CA TRP A 390 -4.83 14.24 8.48
C TRP A 390 -4.76 14.46 10.00
N GLN A 391 -5.92 14.66 10.64
CA GLN A 391 -6.00 14.75 12.10
C GLN A 391 -6.39 13.38 12.62
N ARG A 392 -5.40 12.64 13.09
CA ARG A 392 -5.58 11.25 13.53
C ARG A 392 -5.05 11.07 14.95
N PRO A 393 -5.80 10.38 15.82
CA PRO A 393 -5.29 10.00 17.14
C PRO A 393 -4.24 8.89 16.99
N PRO A 394 -3.37 8.68 17.99
CA PRO A 394 -2.56 7.46 18.07
C PRO A 394 -3.45 6.21 18.05
N GLN A 395 -2.99 5.14 17.39
CA GLN A 395 -3.74 3.89 17.28
C GLN A 395 -4.13 3.29 18.64
N SER A 396 -3.28 3.45 19.66
CA SER A 396 -3.55 3.04 21.04
C SER A 396 -4.87 3.61 21.58
N ARG A 397 -5.20 4.86 21.25
CA ARG A 397 -6.46 5.52 21.68
C ARG A 397 -7.69 4.99 20.95
N LEU A 398 -7.56 4.48 19.73
CA LEU A 398 -8.66 3.81 19.02
C LEU A 398 -9.03 2.52 19.72
N LEU A 399 -8.04 1.73 20.11
CA LEU A 399 -8.23 0.45 20.81
C LEU A 399 -8.84 0.63 22.21
N GLU A 400 -8.43 1.66 22.95
CA GLU A 400 -9.03 2.00 24.24
C GLU A 400 -10.52 2.38 24.11
N LYS A 401 -10.87 3.12 23.07
CA LYS A 401 -12.25 3.50 22.77
C LYS A 401 -13.10 2.29 22.41
N ALA A 402 -12.57 1.37 21.59
CA ALA A 402 -13.24 0.14 21.22
C ALA A 402 -13.52 -0.75 22.45
N LYS A 403 -12.53 -0.91 23.36
CA LYS A 403 -12.70 -1.66 24.62
C LYS A 403 -13.75 -1.05 25.53
N LYS A 404 -13.80 0.29 25.65
CA LYS A 404 -14.82 0.98 26.48
C LYS A 404 -16.23 0.80 25.93
N ASN A 405 -16.39 0.79 24.60
CA ASN A 405 -17.70 0.60 23.98
C ASN A 405 -18.20 -0.85 24.13
N SER A 406 -17.31 -1.86 24.05
CA SER A 406 -17.69 -3.25 24.27
C SER A 406 -18.10 -3.59 25.69
N VAL A 407 -17.57 -2.87 26.70
CA VAL A 407 -17.95 -3.02 28.12
C VAL A 407 -19.23 -2.27 28.47
N ALA A 408 -19.69 -1.33 27.64
CA ALA A 408 -20.92 -0.59 27.84
C ALA A 408 -22.15 -1.25 27.17
N GLU A 409 -21.94 -2.29 26.36
CA GLU A 409 -22.99 -3.09 25.69
C GLU A 409 -23.30 -4.42 26.42
N ASP A 410 -22.50 -4.78 27.45
CA ASP A 410 -22.77 -5.90 28.39
C ASP A 410 -23.43 -5.35 29.70
#